data_8f51a66593e6d264e5232ea5a1c9cd54
#
_entry.id   8f51a66593e6d264e5232ea5a1c9cd54
#
_cell.length_a   1.000
_cell.length_b   1.000
_cell.length_c   1.000
_cell.angle_alpha   90.00
_cell.angle_beta   90.00
_cell.angle_gamma   90.00
#
_symmetry.space_group_name_H-M   'P 1'
#
loop_
_entity.id
_entity.type
_entity.pdbx_description
1 polymer ?
#
loop_
_entity_poly.entity_id
_entity_poly.type
_entity_poly.pdbx_seq_one_letter_code
_entity_poly.pdbx_strand_id
1 'polypeptide(L)'
;MKTHFLLPRYFMYIGIALTVISILWELLEDFQTKEISLRIPVIYEDGNWFTIINNDFSDEIWTILTLLGLYFIAFAKEKMEDEMINNIRLKSIMIAIICQIVIQILAELLLFHNEYFTFYRLERFIILPIYIIVFQAYKLKIKLSHEE
;
A
#
# COMPACT_ATOMS: atom_id res chain seq x y z
N MET A 1 12.32 6.83 22.17
CA MET A 1 11.95 7.81 21.13
C MET A 1 10.43 7.82 21.01
N LYS A 2 9.75 8.93 21.31
CA LYS A 2 8.29 9.00 21.12
C LYS A 2 8.01 9.01 19.62
N THR A 3 7.42 7.95 19.09
CA THR A 3 7.06 7.83 17.68
C THR A 3 5.81 8.68 17.41
N HIS A 4 6.02 9.96 17.10
CA HIS A 4 4.95 10.92 16.80
C HIS A 4 4.19 10.62 15.49
N PHE A 5 4.67 9.67 14.68
CA PHE A 5 4.12 9.35 13.36
C PHE A 5 3.13 8.18 13.35
N LEU A 6 2.91 7.51 14.49
CA LEU A 6 1.99 6.38 14.55
C LEU A 6 0.55 6.85 14.76
N LEU A 7 -0.34 6.32 13.94
CA LEU A 7 -1.77 6.58 14.00
C LEU A 7 -2.43 5.85 15.18
N PRO A 8 -3.47 6.41 15.79
CA PRO A 8 -4.26 5.72 16.80
C PRO A 8 -4.72 4.33 16.30
N ARG A 9 -4.86 3.37 17.21
CA ARG A 9 -5.16 1.96 16.88
C ARG A 9 -6.44 1.75 16.06
N TYR A 10 -7.44 2.60 16.22
CA TYR A 10 -8.69 2.48 15.46
C TYR A 10 -8.50 2.69 13.95
N PHE A 11 -7.43 3.38 13.52
CA PHE A 11 -7.08 3.50 12.10
C PHE A 11 -6.76 2.16 11.44
N MET A 12 -6.34 1.15 12.19
CA MET A 12 -6.16 -0.19 11.66
C MET A 12 -7.48 -0.76 11.11
N TYR A 13 -8.59 -0.59 11.83
CA TYR A 13 -9.90 -1.06 11.37
C TYR A 13 -10.40 -0.26 10.16
N ILE A 14 -10.19 1.05 10.17
CA ILE A 14 -10.49 1.91 9.01
C ILE A 14 -9.66 1.48 7.81
N GLY A 15 -8.37 1.21 8.00
CA GLY A 15 -7.47 0.73 6.96
C GLY A 15 -7.93 -0.59 6.35
N ILE A 16 -8.31 -1.56 7.18
CA ILE A 16 -8.86 -2.84 6.71
C ILE A 16 -10.13 -2.61 5.88
N ALA A 17 -11.05 -1.77 6.37
CA ALA A 17 -12.29 -1.46 5.64
C ALA A 17 -11.99 -0.81 4.27
N LEU A 18 -11.10 0.17 4.21
CA LEU A 18 -10.70 0.83 2.97
C LEU A 18 -10.04 -0.14 1.97
N THR A 19 -9.14 -1.00 2.45
CA THR A 19 -8.48 -2.00 1.60
C THR A 19 -9.48 -3.02 1.07
N VAL A 20 -10.43 -3.48 1.89
CA VAL A 20 -11.48 -4.40 1.43
C VAL A 20 -12.39 -3.73 0.41
N ILE A 21 -12.79 -2.48 0.65
CA ILE A 21 -13.62 -1.72 -0.29
C ILE A 21 -12.88 -1.54 -1.62
N SER A 22 -11.60 -1.20 -1.62
CA SER A 22 -10.83 -1.02 -2.85
C SER A 22 -10.68 -2.32 -3.65
N ILE A 23 -10.45 -3.46 -2.98
CA ILE A 23 -10.40 -4.77 -3.64
C ILE A 23 -11.77 -5.15 -4.23
N LEU A 24 -12.85 -4.91 -3.48
CA LEU A 24 -14.20 -5.16 -3.99
C LEU A 24 -14.54 -4.26 -5.18
N TRP A 25 -14.09 -3.01 -5.16
CA TRP A 25 -14.25 -2.09 -6.28
C TRP A 25 -13.59 -2.63 -7.54
N GLU A 26 -12.32 -3.02 -7.47
CA GLU A 26 -11.56 -3.61 -8.59
C GLU A 26 -12.25 -4.86 -9.16
N LEU A 27 -12.73 -5.75 -8.27
CA LEU A 27 -13.45 -6.96 -8.69
C LEU A 27 -14.81 -6.68 -9.35
N LEU A 28 -15.45 -5.54 -9.02
CA LEU A 28 -16.73 -5.14 -9.57
C LEU A 28 -16.59 -4.29 -10.84
N GLU A 29 -15.45 -3.64 -11.06
CA GLU A 29 -15.19 -2.85 -12.26
C GLU A 29 -15.24 -3.69 -13.52
N ASP A 30 -14.82 -4.96 -13.47
CA ASP A 30 -14.97 -5.93 -14.56
C ASP A 30 -16.43 -6.16 -14.97
N PHE A 31 -17.41 -5.81 -14.11
CA PHE A 31 -18.84 -5.96 -14.35
C PHE A 31 -19.57 -4.63 -14.65
N GLN A 32 -18.96 -3.48 -14.42
CA GLN A 32 -19.61 -2.18 -14.58
C GLN A 32 -18.87 -1.29 -15.58
N THR A 33 -19.52 -0.96 -16.68
CA THR A 33 -19.05 -0.02 -17.71
C THR A 33 -19.22 1.46 -17.33
N LYS A 34 -19.30 1.79 -16.04
CA LYS A 34 -19.58 3.15 -15.59
C LYS A 34 -18.28 3.87 -15.21
N GLU A 35 -17.70 4.56 -16.19
CA GLU A 35 -16.56 5.45 -16.00
C GLU A 35 -16.95 6.65 -15.10
N ILE A 36 -16.13 6.94 -14.09
CA ILE A 36 -16.28 8.14 -13.27
C ILE A 36 -15.49 9.27 -13.94
N SER A 37 -16.10 9.91 -14.93
CA SER A 37 -15.46 11.02 -15.62
C SER A 37 -15.54 12.32 -14.78
N LEU A 38 -14.40 12.89 -14.45
CA LEU A 38 -14.27 14.14 -13.72
C LEU A 38 -13.45 15.17 -14.52
N ARG A 39 -13.84 16.44 -14.42
CA ARG A 39 -13.05 17.56 -14.95
C ARG A 39 -12.04 17.99 -13.91
N ILE A 40 -10.77 17.83 -14.21
CA ILE A 40 -9.71 18.11 -13.24
C ILE A 40 -8.63 18.96 -13.86
N PRO A 41 -8.10 19.93 -13.08
CA PRO A 41 -6.88 20.62 -13.46
C PRO A 41 -5.70 19.65 -13.31
N VAL A 42 -4.99 19.39 -14.40
CA VAL A 42 -3.73 18.63 -14.41
C VAL A 42 -2.56 19.58 -14.59
N ILE A 43 -1.43 19.20 -13.96
CA ILE A 43 -0.23 20.05 -14.01
C ILE A 43 0.42 20.01 -15.38
N TYR A 44 0.42 18.84 -16.04
CA TYR A 44 1.05 18.67 -17.35
C TYR A 44 0.35 17.57 -18.16
N GLU A 45 -0.03 17.87 -19.40
CA GLU A 45 -0.58 16.93 -20.36
C GLU A 45 -0.28 17.38 -21.80
N ASP A 46 0.15 16.44 -22.64
CA ASP A 46 0.41 16.65 -24.07
C ASP A 46 1.23 17.91 -24.41
N GLY A 47 2.25 18.21 -23.61
CA GLY A 47 3.10 19.36 -23.80
C GLY A 47 2.59 20.68 -23.20
N ASN A 48 1.39 20.70 -22.60
CA ASN A 48 0.78 21.88 -21.99
C ASN A 48 0.81 21.80 -20.46
N TRP A 49 1.11 22.93 -19.80
CA TRP A 49 1.07 23.10 -18.36
C TRP A 49 -0.28 23.63 -17.91
N PHE A 50 -0.82 23.10 -16.80
CA PHE A 50 -2.05 23.56 -16.15
C PHE A 50 -3.29 23.51 -17.07
N THR A 51 -3.57 22.35 -17.65
CA THR A 51 -4.77 22.10 -18.46
C THR A 51 -5.91 21.49 -17.64
N ILE A 52 -7.14 21.68 -18.09
CA ILE A 52 -8.32 21.01 -17.51
C ILE A 52 -8.71 19.90 -18.48
N ILE A 53 -8.63 18.67 -18.00
CA ILE A 53 -9.02 17.49 -18.79
C ILE A 53 -10.28 16.83 -18.20
N ASN A 54 -10.97 16.12 -19.07
CA ASN A 54 -12.05 15.22 -18.67
C ASN A 54 -11.50 13.80 -18.78
N ASN A 55 -11.19 13.20 -17.65
CA ASN A 55 -10.60 11.87 -17.58
C ASN A 55 -11.42 10.94 -16.69
N ASP A 56 -11.31 9.64 -16.93
CA ASP A 56 -11.81 8.63 -16.01
C ASP A 56 -10.90 8.56 -14.78
N PHE A 57 -11.48 8.69 -13.61
CA PHE A 57 -10.82 8.77 -12.30
C PHE A 57 -10.93 7.49 -11.49
N SER A 58 -11.47 6.43 -12.06
CA SER A 58 -11.70 5.17 -11.36
C SER A 58 -10.39 4.56 -10.85
N ASP A 59 -9.36 4.51 -11.70
CA ASP A 59 -8.03 3.97 -11.39
C ASP A 59 -7.33 4.77 -10.27
N GLU A 60 -7.44 6.10 -10.28
CA GLU A 60 -6.84 6.97 -9.27
C GLU A 60 -7.53 6.80 -7.92
N ILE A 61 -8.86 6.74 -7.90
CA ILE A 61 -9.63 6.53 -6.66
C ILE A 61 -9.25 5.18 -6.04
N TRP A 62 -9.24 4.11 -6.82
CA TRP A 62 -8.81 2.78 -6.36
C TRP A 62 -7.39 2.80 -5.80
N THR A 63 -6.46 3.43 -6.51
CA THR A 63 -5.07 3.57 -6.09
C THR A 63 -4.95 4.29 -4.75
N ILE A 64 -5.65 5.42 -4.58
CA ILE A 64 -5.62 6.22 -3.35
C ILE A 64 -6.24 5.45 -2.18
N LEU A 65 -7.38 4.80 -2.38
CA LEU A 65 -8.05 4.01 -1.34
C LEU A 65 -7.16 2.85 -0.86
N THR A 66 -6.55 2.13 -1.79
CA THR A 66 -5.64 1.01 -1.47
C THR A 66 -4.42 1.50 -0.69
N LEU A 67 -3.76 2.57 -1.16
CA LEU A 67 -2.58 3.11 -0.48
C LEU A 67 -2.90 3.64 0.92
N LEU A 68 -4.01 4.39 1.08
CA LEU A 68 -4.44 4.88 2.39
C LEU A 68 -4.82 3.73 3.31
N GLY A 69 -5.53 2.72 2.81
CA GLY A 69 -5.90 1.54 3.57
C GLY A 69 -4.67 0.80 4.10
N LEU A 70 -3.73 0.48 3.22
CA LEU A 70 -2.47 -0.19 3.59
C LEU A 70 -1.62 0.68 4.53
N TYR A 71 -1.56 1.99 4.30
CA TYR A 71 -0.85 2.92 5.17
C TYR A 71 -1.44 2.91 6.58
N PHE A 72 -2.76 2.97 6.73
CA PHE A 72 -3.42 2.94 8.02
C PHE A 72 -3.18 1.63 8.77
N ILE A 73 -3.18 0.49 8.07
CA ILE A 73 -2.84 -0.81 8.68
C ILE A 73 -1.37 -0.83 9.13
N ALA A 74 -0.46 -0.40 8.26
CA ALA A 74 0.97 -0.46 8.48
C ALA A 74 1.43 0.41 9.68
N PHE A 75 0.85 1.61 9.81
CA PHE A 75 1.29 2.61 10.78
C PHE A 75 0.33 2.81 11.97
N ALA A 76 -0.67 1.94 12.13
CA ALA A 76 -1.50 1.92 13.33
C ALA A 76 -0.68 1.48 14.56
N LYS A 77 -0.98 2.09 15.71
CA LYS A 77 -0.40 1.70 17.00
C LYS A 77 -0.83 0.31 17.41
N GLU A 78 0.10 -0.45 17.98
CA GLU A 78 -0.20 -1.71 18.65
C GLU A 78 -0.81 -1.49 20.05
N LYS A 79 -1.32 -2.56 20.66
CA LYS A 79 -1.94 -2.50 22.00
C LYS A 79 -0.92 -2.11 23.08
N MET A 80 0.32 -2.59 22.94
CA MET A 80 1.45 -2.22 23.78
C MET A 80 2.57 -1.77 22.85
N GLU A 81 2.89 -0.48 22.91
CA GLU A 81 4.00 0.13 22.18
C GLU A 81 5.18 0.21 23.14
N ASP A 82 6.11 -0.68 23.01
CA ASP A 82 7.37 -0.69 23.72
C ASP A 82 8.57 -0.58 22.78
N GLU A 83 9.76 -0.54 23.34
CA GLU A 83 11.00 -0.43 22.60
C GLU A 83 11.26 -1.65 21.70
N MET A 84 10.80 -2.82 22.14
CA MET A 84 10.90 -4.07 21.40
C MET A 84 10.03 -4.02 20.14
N ILE A 85 8.77 -3.61 20.24
CA ILE A 85 7.87 -3.45 19.09
C ILE A 85 8.42 -2.43 18.08
N ASN A 86 9.00 -1.33 18.56
CA ASN A 86 9.60 -0.34 17.68
C ASN A 86 10.82 -0.90 16.92
N ASN A 87 11.66 -1.70 17.57
CA ASN A 87 12.78 -2.39 16.91
C ASN A 87 12.30 -3.41 15.86
N ILE A 88 11.20 -4.12 16.13
CA ILE A 88 10.58 -5.01 15.15
C ILE A 88 10.09 -4.24 13.94
N ARG A 89 9.44 -3.08 14.13
CA ARG A 89 9.00 -2.21 13.03
C ARG A 89 10.17 -1.82 12.13
N LEU A 90 11.26 -1.34 12.72
CA LEU A 90 12.45 -0.94 11.97
C LEU A 90 13.04 -2.11 11.16
N LYS A 91 13.18 -3.28 11.79
CA LYS A 91 13.66 -4.49 11.10
C LYS A 91 12.73 -4.89 9.96
N SER A 92 11.42 -4.83 10.18
CA SER A 92 10.42 -5.20 9.17
C SER A 92 10.43 -4.26 7.97
N ILE A 93 10.60 -2.96 8.19
CA ILE A 93 10.75 -1.96 7.11
C ILE A 93 12.02 -2.25 6.30
N MET A 94 13.15 -2.50 6.95
CA MET A 94 14.40 -2.83 6.25
C MET A 94 14.26 -4.07 5.37
N ILE A 95 13.64 -5.13 5.91
CA ILE A 95 13.39 -6.36 5.15
C ILE A 95 12.45 -6.09 3.98
N ALA A 96 11.37 -5.32 4.19
CA ALA A 96 10.42 -4.97 3.14
C ALA A 96 11.10 -4.21 1.98
N ILE A 97 11.98 -3.26 2.28
CA ILE A 97 12.75 -2.52 1.28
C ILE A 97 13.67 -3.45 0.48
N ILE A 98 14.39 -4.35 1.16
CA ILE A 98 15.27 -5.30 0.49
C ILE A 98 14.47 -6.23 -0.42
N CYS A 99 13.35 -6.78 0.07
CA CYS A 99 12.47 -7.63 -0.73
C CYS A 99 11.92 -6.87 -1.96
N GLN A 100 11.48 -5.62 -1.79
CA GLN A 100 11.01 -4.77 -2.87
C GLN A 100 12.08 -4.60 -3.97
N ILE A 101 13.31 -4.27 -3.59
CA ILE A 101 14.41 -4.11 -4.55
C ILE A 101 14.69 -5.41 -5.30
N VAL A 102 14.69 -6.55 -4.61
CA VAL A 102 14.91 -7.86 -5.25
C VAL A 102 13.77 -8.17 -6.24
N ILE A 103 12.52 -7.96 -5.85
CA ILE A 103 11.36 -8.16 -6.72
C ILE A 103 11.46 -7.27 -7.96
N GLN A 104 11.82 -6.00 -7.80
CA GLN A 104 11.98 -5.06 -8.89
C GLN A 104 13.09 -5.49 -9.88
N ILE A 105 14.25 -5.91 -9.38
CA ILE A 105 15.34 -6.43 -10.22
C ILE A 105 14.89 -7.66 -11.01
N LEU A 106 14.18 -8.58 -10.35
CA LEU A 106 13.67 -9.77 -11.02
C LEU A 106 12.62 -9.43 -12.09
N ALA A 107 11.73 -8.47 -11.80
CA ALA A 107 10.73 -8.01 -12.77
C ALA A 107 11.38 -7.39 -14.00
N GLU A 108 12.40 -6.52 -13.83
CA GLU A 108 13.17 -5.93 -14.94
C GLU A 108 13.85 -6.99 -15.82
N LEU A 109 14.29 -8.11 -15.23
CA LEU A 109 14.97 -9.17 -15.97
C LEU A 109 14.02 -10.16 -16.66
N LEU A 110 12.81 -10.33 -16.12
CA LEU A 110 11.90 -11.40 -16.52
C LEU A 110 10.64 -10.91 -17.27
N LEU A 111 10.23 -9.66 -17.03
CA LEU A 111 9.03 -9.09 -17.64
C LEU A 111 9.40 -8.11 -18.75
N PHE A 112 8.67 -8.22 -19.87
CA PHE A 112 8.89 -7.37 -21.05
C PHE A 112 7.55 -6.87 -21.59
N HIS A 113 7.56 -5.72 -22.28
CA HIS A 113 6.40 -5.13 -22.96
C HIS A 113 5.22 -4.83 -22.02
N ASN A 114 4.01 -5.25 -22.39
CA ASN A 114 2.78 -4.94 -21.65
C ASN A 114 2.75 -5.52 -20.23
N GLU A 115 3.36 -6.70 -20.02
CA GLU A 115 3.42 -7.36 -18.72
C GLU A 115 4.22 -6.52 -17.71
N TYR A 116 5.29 -5.89 -18.18
CA TYR A 116 6.09 -4.97 -17.35
C TYR A 116 5.27 -3.76 -16.90
N PHE A 117 4.48 -3.15 -17.78
CA PHE A 117 3.64 -2.01 -17.42
C PHE A 117 2.56 -2.39 -16.39
N THR A 118 1.96 -3.57 -16.55
CA THR A 118 0.98 -4.09 -15.58
C THR A 118 1.62 -4.32 -14.21
N PHE A 119 2.80 -4.95 -14.19
CA PHE A 119 3.57 -5.13 -12.95
C PHE A 119 3.94 -3.79 -12.30
N TYR A 120 4.42 -2.82 -13.06
CA TYR A 120 4.81 -1.49 -12.57
C TYR A 120 3.65 -0.75 -11.88
N ARG A 121 2.42 -0.91 -12.38
CA ARG A 121 1.24 -0.36 -11.69
C ARG A 121 1.00 -0.99 -10.33
N LEU A 122 1.25 -2.28 -10.17
CA LEU A 122 1.04 -3.03 -8.92
C LEU A 122 2.22 -2.89 -7.94
N GLU A 123 3.41 -2.68 -8.46
CA GLU A 123 4.66 -2.62 -7.66
C GLU A 123 4.60 -1.61 -6.51
N ARG A 124 3.96 -0.45 -6.75
CA ARG A 124 3.79 0.62 -5.75
C ARG A 124 3.11 0.16 -4.46
N PHE A 125 2.31 -0.91 -4.52
CA PHE A 125 1.61 -1.45 -3.37
C PHE A 125 2.39 -2.52 -2.62
N ILE A 126 3.37 -3.16 -3.23
CA ILE A 126 4.02 -4.40 -2.71
C ILE A 126 4.76 -4.17 -1.39
N ILE A 127 5.39 -3.02 -1.20
CA ILE A 127 6.21 -2.74 -0.01
C ILE A 127 5.39 -2.78 1.29
N LEU A 128 4.17 -2.24 1.30
CA LEU A 128 3.34 -2.17 2.50
C LEU A 128 2.82 -3.56 2.94
N PRO A 129 2.27 -4.40 2.08
CA PRO A 129 1.93 -5.78 2.42
C PRO A 129 3.13 -6.60 2.91
N ILE A 130 4.29 -6.51 2.27
CA ILE A 130 5.50 -7.20 2.75
C ILE A 130 5.85 -6.74 4.16
N TYR A 131 5.87 -5.43 4.40
CA TYR A 131 6.12 -4.89 5.73
C TYR A 131 5.11 -5.43 6.76
N ILE A 132 3.81 -5.40 6.46
CA ILE A 132 2.74 -5.87 7.36
C ILE A 132 2.95 -7.36 7.68
N ILE A 133 3.21 -8.20 6.67
CA ILE A 133 3.43 -9.64 6.85
C ILE A 133 4.65 -9.91 7.73
N VAL A 134 5.78 -9.27 7.43
CA VAL A 134 7.03 -9.45 8.18
C VAL A 134 6.86 -8.96 9.62
N PHE A 135 6.22 -7.81 9.82
CA PHE A 135 5.95 -7.26 11.15
C PHE A 135 5.08 -8.21 11.98
N GLN A 136 3.99 -8.73 11.42
CA GLN A 136 3.12 -9.69 12.11
C GLN A 136 3.83 -11.01 12.41
N ALA A 137 4.66 -11.51 11.48
CA ALA A 137 5.44 -12.72 11.68
C ALA A 137 6.42 -12.60 12.86
N TYR A 138 7.15 -11.48 12.96
CA TYR A 138 8.03 -11.22 14.10
C TYR A 138 7.26 -11.12 15.41
N LYS A 139 6.13 -10.45 15.39
CA LYS A 139 5.27 -10.30 16.58
C LYS A 139 4.75 -11.65 17.07
N LEU A 140 4.29 -12.52 16.16
CA LEU A 140 3.85 -13.87 16.48
C LEU A 140 4.99 -14.71 17.07
N LYS A 141 6.19 -14.65 16.48
CA LYS A 141 7.36 -15.39 16.96
C LYS A 141 7.70 -15.02 18.42
N ILE A 142 7.64 -13.74 18.76
CA ILE A 142 7.92 -13.28 20.12
C ILE A 142 6.84 -13.75 21.10
N LYS A 143 5.57 -13.67 20.69
CA LYS A 143 4.47 -14.15 21.54
C LYS A 143 4.62 -15.63 21.89
N LEU A 144 4.94 -16.46 20.91
CA LEU A 144 5.16 -17.91 21.12
C LEU A 144 6.37 -18.18 22.04
N SER A 145 7.44 -17.41 21.92
CA SER A 145 8.64 -17.56 22.77
C SER A 145 8.43 -17.11 24.23
N HIS A 146 7.36 -16.41 24.55
CA HIS A 146 6.99 -16.03 25.93
C HIS A 146 5.98 -16.99 26.56
N GLU A 147 5.39 -17.89 25.78
CA GLU A 147 4.42 -18.89 26.25
C GLU A 147 5.12 -20.25 26.54
N GLU A 148 6.38 -20.42 26.17
CA GLU A 148 7.28 -21.53 26.57
C GLU A 148 8.12 -21.19 27.82
#